data_33317d1a1a5a6879a7401064379e293a
#
_entry.id   33317d1a1a5a6879a7401064379e293a
#
_cell.length_a   1.000
_cell.length_b   1.000
_cell.length_c   1.000
_cell.angle_alpha   90.00
_cell.angle_beta   90.00
_cell.angle_gamma   90.00
#
_symmetry.space_group_name_H-M   'P 1'
#
loop_
_entity.id
_entity.type
_entity.pdbx_description
1 polymer ?
#
loop_
_entity_poly.entity_id
_entity_poly.type
_entity_poly.pdbx_seq_one_letter_code
_entity_poly.pdbx_strand_id
1 'polypeptide(L)'
;MTGLVVCGLVLAAASAYGVLHQRRSGRVRVRVRDGDKRLGAAELGEGLGERATLVQFSSAFCAPCRATRRVLAEVAGMVPGVAHVEIDAEDQLDLVRRLDILKTPTVLVLDADGRIVRRATGQPRKADVIAALGEAV
;
A
#
# COMPACT_ATOMS: atom_id res chain seq x y z
N MET A 1 -44.16 -3.41 11.90
CA MET A 1 -43.09 -3.91 12.76
C MET A 1 -42.07 -4.78 11.99
N THR A 2 -42.50 -5.70 11.16
CA THR A 2 -41.62 -6.58 10.39
C THR A 2 -40.64 -5.81 9.48
N GLY A 3 -41.10 -4.72 8.85
CA GLY A 3 -40.23 -3.88 7.99
C GLY A 3 -39.08 -3.18 8.71
N LEU A 4 -39.33 -2.70 9.94
CA LEU A 4 -38.30 -2.07 10.76
C LEU A 4 -37.22 -3.06 11.21
N VAL A 5 -37.63 -4.29 11.52
CA VAL A 5 -36.71 -5.36 11.92
C VAL A 5 -35.84 -5.77 10.73
N VAL A 6 -36.43 -5.91 9.54
CA VAL A 6 -35.69 -6.25 8.31
C VAL A 6 -34.68 -5.13 7.95
N CYS A 7 -35.10 -3.86 7.99
CA CYS A 7 -34.18 -2.74 7.76
C CYS A 7 -33.02 -2.72 8.76
N GLY A 8 -33.29 -2.95 10.03
CA GLY A 8 -32.27 -3.02 11.07
C GLY A 8 -31.24 -4.14 10.81
N LEU A 9 -31.71 -5.33 10.43
CA LEU A 9 -30.84 -6.46 10.11
C LEU A 9 -29.97 -6.20 8.87
N VAL A 10 -30.56 -5.62 7.82
CA VAL A 10 -29.81 -5.28 6.59
C VAL A 10 -28.74 -4.24 6.88
N LEU A 11 -29.06 -3.19 7.65
CA LEU A 11 -28.10 -2.16 8.03
C LEU A 11 -26.96 -2.73 8.90
N ALA A 12 -27.31 -3.59 9.86
CA ALA A 12 -26.30 -4.25 10.70
C ALA A 12 -25.38 -5.14 9.87
N ALA A 13 -25.92 -5.94 8.95
CA ALA A 13 -25.15 -6.81 8.06
C ALA A 13 -24.24 -6.00 7.11
N ALA A 14 -24.76 -4.92 6.53
CA ALA A 14 -24.00 -4.04 5.66
C ALA A 14 -22.85 -3.33 6.41
N SER A 15 -23.13 -2.87 7.63
CA SER A 15 -22.12 -2.24 8.49
C SER A 15 -21.04 -3.24 8.90
N ALA A 16 -21.41 -4.44 9.31
CA ALA A 16 -20.47 -5.50 9.66
C ALA A 16 -19.61 -5.89 8.46
N TYR A 17 -20.20 -6.02 7.27
CA TYR A 17 -19.46 -6.30 6.04
C TYR A 17 -18.51 -5.18 5.69
N GLY A 18 -18.95 -3.92 5.76
CA GLY A 18 -18.12 -2.74 5.48
C GLY A 18 -16.90 -2.65 6.41
N VAL A 19 -17.11 -2.84 7.71
CA VAL A 19 -16.02 -2.84 8.71
C VAL A 19 -15.05 -3.99 8.46
N LEU A 20 -15.57 -5.19 8.18
CA LEU A 20 -14.73 -6.35 7.90
C LEU A 20 -13.93 -6.19 6.61
N HIS A 21 -14.54 -5.64 5.57
CA HIS A 21 -13.88 -5.35 4.30
C HIS A 21 -12.77 -4.30 4.49
N GLN A 22 -13.06 -3.23 5.22
CA GLN A 22 -12.09 -2.18 5.52
C GLN A 22 -10.91 -2.71 6.35
N ARG A 23 -11.16 -3.60 7.30
CA ARG A 23 -10.10 -4.25 8.09
C ARG A 23 -9.23 -5.20 7.28
N ARG A 24 -9.77 -5.78 6.21
CA ARG A 24 -9.03 -6.66 5.30
C ARG A 24 -8.24 -5.89 4.26
N SER A 25 -8.70 -4.70 3.88
CA SER A 25 -7.98 -3.80 2.99
C SER A 25 -6.79 -3.18 3.72
N GLY A 26 -5.67 -2.98 3.02
CA GLY A 26 -4.47 -2.35 3.58
C GLY A 26 -3.58 -3.28 4.40
N ARG A 27 -3.90 -4.58 4.51
CA ARG A 27 -2.98 -5.53 5.13
C ARG A 27 -1.73 -5.70 4.29
N VAL A 28 -0.59 -5.56 4.94
CA VAL A 28 0.71 -5.81 4.31
C VAL A 28 0.89 -7.32 4.16
N ARG A 29 1.08 -7.78 2.93
CA ARG A 29 1.19 -9.21 2.61
C ARG A 29 2.40 -9.49 1.73
N VAL A 30 2.91 -10.71 1.82
CA VAL A 30 3.81 -11.25 0.79
C VAL A 30 2.95 -11.82 -0.34
N ARG A 31 3.29 -11.46 -1.56
CA ARG A 31 2.74 -12.08 -2.75
C ARG A 31 3.80 -12.97 -3.37
N VAL A 32 3.50 -14.24 -3.58
CA VAL A 32 4.48 -15.22 -4.08
C VAL A 32 5.15 -14.77 -5.39
N ARG A 33 4.39 -14.07 -6.23
CA ARG A 33 4.91 -13.53 -7.52
C ARG A 33 5.76 -12.27 -7.38
N ASP A 34 5.76 -11.62 -6.22
CA ASP A 34 6.49 -10.36 -6.03
C ASP A 34 7.97 -10.59 -5.68
N GLY A 35 8.31 -11.73 -5.09
CA GLY A 35 9.68 -12.05 -4.67
C GLY A 35 10.73 -12.04 -5.80
N ASP A 36 10.29 -12.26 -7.03
CA ASP A 36 11.16 -12.25 -8.21
C ASP A 36 11.17 -10.89 -8.95
N LYS A 37 10.31 -9.97 -8.54
CA LYS A 37 10.20 -8.65 -9.17
C LYS A 37 11.09 -7.65 -8.45
N ARG A 38 11.78 -6.83 -9.25
CA ARG A 38 12.63 -5.75 -8.76
C ARG A 38 12.28 -4.44 -9.44
N LEU A 39 12.47 -3.36 -8.70
CA LEU A 39 12.32 -1.99 -9.20
C LEU A 39 13.66 -1.28 -9.08
N GLY A 40 14.08 -0.65 -10.16
CA GLY A 40 15.31 0.15 -10.20
C GLY A 40 15.03 1.65 -10.13
N ALA A 41 16.09 2.43 -9.94
CA ALA A 41 16.02 3.89 -9.89
C ALA A 41 15.40 4.49 -11.16
N ALA A 42 15.64 3.89 -12.34
CA ALA A 42 15.07 4.36 -13.60
C ALA A 42 13.55 4.26 -13.63
N GLU A 43 12.97 3.22 -13.05
CA GLU A 43 11.52 3.01 -12.99
C GLU A 43 10.86 3.91 -11.94
N LEU A 44 11.56 4.17 -10.84
CA LEU A 44 11.08 5.01 -9.75
C LEU A 44 11.24 6.51 -10.03
N GLY A 45 12.10 6.88 -10.98
CA GLY A 45 12.48 8.28 -11.22
C GLY A 45 13.37 8.89 -10.13
N GLU A 46 13.67 8.13 -9.11
CA GLU A 46 14.52 8.51 -7.97
C GLU A 46 15.40 7.32 -7.56
N GLY A 47 16.47 7.61 -6.79
CA GLY A 47 17.30 6.55 -6.24
C GLY A 47 16.58 5.71 -5.20
N LEU A 48 17.00 4.44 -5.08
CA LEU A 48 16.56 3.59 -3.98
C LEU A 48 17.13 4.09 -2.66
N GLY A 49 16.39 3.87 -1.56
CA GLY A 49 16.93 4.07 -0.22
C GLY A 49 18.11 3.11 0.06
N GLU A 50 19.02 3.53 0.89
CA GLU A 50 20.22 2.72 1.23
C GLU A 50 19.86 1.39 1.88
N ARG A 51 18.76 1.35 2.64
CA ARG A 51 18.31 0.17 3.39
C ARG A 51 16.99 -0.38 2.87
N ALA A 52 16.06 0.48 2.55
CA ALA A 52 14.74 0.11 2.04
C ALA A 52 14.09 1.28 1.30
N THR A 53 13.05 0.98 0.52
CA THR A 53 12.25 1.98 -0.17
C THR A 53 10.77 1.65 -0.01
N LEU A 54 9.98 2.66 0.34
CA LEU A 54 8.53 2.60 0.37
C LEU A 54 8.00 3.23 -0.92
N VAL A 55 7.40 2.43 -1.79
CA VAL A 55 6.83 2.89 -3.05
C VAL A 55 5.32 2.94 -2.92
N GLN A 56 4.74 4.10 -3.20
CA GLN A 56 3.31 4.32 -3.17
C GLN A 56 2.79 4.60 -4.58
N PHE A 57 1.84 3.80 -5.03
CA PHE A 57 1.06 4.08 -6.23
C PHE A 57 -0.19 4.83 -5.87
N SER A 58 -0.37 5.99 -6.47
CA SER A 58 -1.48 6.90 -6.20
C SER A 58 -2.20 7.27 -7.49
N SER A 59 -3.41 7.80 -7.36
CA SER A 59 -4.18 8.39 -8.46
C SER A 59 -4.72 9.76 -8.06
N ALA A 60 -5.22 10.51 -9.03
CA ALA A 60 -5.90 11.76 -8.77
C ALA A 60 -7.18 11.53 -7.94
N PHE A 61 -7.53 12.51 -7.11
CA PHE A 61 -8.75 12.49 -6.27
C PHE A 61 -8.87 11.30 -5.30
N CYS A 62 -7.74 10.78 -4.85
CA CYS A 62 -7.67 9.66 -3.94
C CYS A 62 -7.41 10.13 -2.50
N ALA A 63 -8.44 10.22 -1.67
CA ALA A 63 -8.30 10.61 -0.28
C ALA A 63 -7.47 9.61 0.55
N PRO A 64 -7.65 8.28 0.43
CA PRO A 64 -6.79 7.30 1.08
C PRO A 64 -5.32 7.40 0.65
N CYS A 65 -5.03 7.84 -0.59
CA CYS A 65 -3.66 8.06 -1.04
C CYS A 65 -2.98 9.18 -0.27
N ARG A 66 -3.70 10.26 0.03
CA ARG A 66 -3.16 11.37 0.85
C ARG A 66 -2.85 10.93 2.27
N ALA A 67 -3.73 10.16 2.88
CA ALA A 67 -3.50 9.60 4.22
C ALA A 67 -2.30 8.63 4.23
N THR A 68 -2.19 7.77 3.22
CA THR A 68 -1.06 6.85 3.06
C THR A 68 0.25 7.61 2.87
N ARG A 69 0.27 8.66 2.07
CA ARG A 69 1.45 9.52 1.88
C ARG A 69 1.99 10.05 3.21
N ARG A 70 1.11 10.53 4.08
CA ARG A 70 1.50 11.04 5.41
C ARG A 70 2.12 9.94 6.27
N VAL A 71 1.51 8.76 6.29
CA VAL A 71 2.01 7.62 7.07
C VAL A 71 3.38 7.18 6.56
N LEU A 72 3.55 7.04 5.26
CA LEU A 72 4.82 6.59 4.67
C LEU A 72 5.93 7.63 4.85
N ALA A 73 5.62 8.90 4.67
CA ALA A 73 6.58 9.99 4.90
C ALA A 73 7.03 10.04 6.35
N GLU A 74 6.11 9.86 7.30
CA GLU A 74 6.42 9.81 8.72
C GLU A 74 7.33 8.62 9.04
N VAL A 75 6.99 7.42 8.56
CA VAL A 75 7.79 6.22 8.79
C VAL A 75 9.18 6.33 8.16
N ALA A 76 9.26 6.82 6.92
CA ALA A 76 10.55 7.05 6.25
C ALA A 76 11.43 8.06 7.00
N GLY A 77 10.81 9.09 7.59
CA GLY A 77 11.51 10.07 8.42
C GLY A 77 12.02 9.52 9.75
N MET A 78 11.41 8.44 10.26
CA MET A 78 11.80 7.79 11.52
C MET A 78 12.96 6.81 11.36
N VAL A 79 13.14 6.24 10.18
CA VAL A 79 14.11 5.17 9.93
C VAL A 79 15.19 5.67 8.96
N PRO A 80 16.44 5.84 9.41
CA PRO A 80 17.54 6.24 8.52
C PRO A 80 17.74 5.22 7.39
N GLY A 81 18.03 5.73 6.18
CA GLY A 81 18.25 4.88 5.00
C GLY A 81 16.99 4.38 4.30
N VAL A 82 15.82 4.83 4.71
CA VAL A 82 14.53 4.53 4.07
C VAL A 82 14.08 5.71 3.23
N ALA A 83 13.83 5.45 1.94
CA ALA A 83 13.25 6.43 1.02
C ALA A 83 11.75 6.20 0.84
N HIS A 84 11.00 7.25 0.56
CA HIS A 84 9.60 7.20 0.17
C HIS A 84 9.47 7.79 -1.24
N VAL A 85 8.96 6.97 -2.15
CA VAL A 85 8.73 7.35 -3.56
C VAL A 85 7.25 7.20 -3.86
N GLU A 86 6.64 8.25 -4.40
CA GLU A 86 5.26 8.23 -4.87
C GLU A 86 5.22 8.21 -6.40
N ILE A 87 4.45 7.28 -6.95
CA ILE A 87 4.27 7.11 -8.39
C ILE A 87 2.81 7.36 -8.73
N ASP A 88 2.54 8.23 -9.71
CA ASP A 88 1.23 8.38 -10.29
C ASP A 88 0.93 7.17 -11.19
N ALA A 89 -0.05 6.37 -10.79
CA ALA A 89 -0.43 5.17 -11.53
C ALA A 89 -0.93 5.48 -12.96
N GLU A 90 -1.49 6.66 -13.18
CA GLU A 90 -1.98 7.08 -14.49
C GLU A 90 -0.85 7.40 -15.48
N ASP A 91 0.30 7.85 -14.96
CA ASP A 91 1.48 8.19 -15.77
C ASP A 91 2.41 7.00 -16.04
N GLN A 92 2.22 5.88 -15.33
CA GLN A 92 3.09 4.70 -15.37
C GLN A 92 2.29 3.41 -15.63
N LEU A 93 1.47 3.41 -16.68
CA LEU A 93 0.56 2.29 -16.98
C LEU A 93 1.30 0.97 -17.25
N ASP A 94 2.45 1.00 -17.90
CA ASP A 94 3.24 -0.21 -18.16
C ASP A 94 3.77 -0.83 -16.86
N LEU A 95 4.25 0.01 -15.94
CA LEU A 95 4.70 -0.42 -14.63
C LEU A 95 3.54 -0.96 -13.79
N VAL A 96 2.40 -0.30 -13.81
CA VAL A 96 1.16 -0.74 -13.14
C VAL A 96 0.74 -2.14 -13.62
N ARG A 97 0.77 -2.39 -14.93
CA ARG A 97 0.46 -3.71 -15.50
C ARG A 97 1.47 -4.77 -15.11
N ARG A 98 2.75 -4.43 -15.20
CA ARG A 98 3.84 -5.36 -14.84
C ARG A 98 3.78 -5.79 -13.39
N LEU A 99 3.41 -4.89 -12.50
CA LEU A 99 3.33 -5.11 -11.05
C LEU A 99 1.94 -5.54 -10.57
N ASP A 100 0.96 -5.67 -11.48
CA ASP A 100 -0.42 -6.03 -11.13
C ASP A 100 -1.04 -5.07 -10.11
N ILE A 101 -0.87 -3.77 -10.30
CA ILE A 101 -1.49 -2.75 -9.46
C ILE A 101 -2.95 -2.60 -9.90
N LEU A 102 -3.88 -3.05 -9.07
CA LEU A 102 -5.32 -3.09 -9.39
C LEU A 102 -6.11 -1.94 -8.78
N LYS A 103 -5.59 -1.31 -7.74
CA LYS A 103 -6.23 -0.16 -7.10
C LYS A 103 -5.20 0.74 -6.42
N THR A 104 -5.60 1.97 -6.12
CA THR A 104 -4.82 2.93 -5.34
C THR A 104 -5.47 3.22 -3.98
N PRO A 105 -4.72 3.44 -2.93
CA PRO A 105 -3.26 3.32 -2.88
C PRO A 105 -2.81 1.85 -2.90
N THR A 106 -1.68 1.57 -3.51
CA THR A 106 -0.93 0.33 -3.34
C THR A 106 0.47 0.70 -2.89
N VAL A 107 0.96 0.05 -1.85
CA VAL A 107 2.28 0.29 -1.27
C VAL A 107 3.13 -0.96 -1.46
N LEU A 108 4.33 -0.77 -1.98
CA LEU A 108 5.35 -1.79 -2.08
C LEU A 108 6.50 -1.44 -1.13
N VAL A 109 6.93 -2.42 -0.34
CA VAL A 109 8.12 -2.30 0.50
C VAL A 109 9.26 -3.01 -0.20
N LEU A 110 10.28 -2.26 -0.58
CA LEU A 110 11.46 -2.77 -1.27
C LEU A 110 12.64 -2.86 -0.31
N ASP A 111 13.47 -3.89 -0.50
CA ASP A 111 14.77 -3.97 0.16
C ASP A 111 15.81 -3.03 -0.52
N ALA A 112 17.06 -3.07 -0.05
CA ALA A 112 18.14 -2.25 -0.59
C ALA A 112 18.43 -2.52 -2.07
N ASP A 113 18.13 -3.73 -2.55
CA ASP A 113 18.33 -4.16 -3.94
C ASP A 113 17.12 -3.86 -4.85
N GLY A 114 16.06 -3.30 -4.29
CA GLY A 114 14.83 -3.01 -5.04
C GLY A 114 13.87 -4.19 -5.17
N ARG A 115 14.12 -5.28 -4.45
CA ARG A 115 13.23 -6.44 -4.44
C ARG A 115 11.98 -6.15 -3.61
N ILE A 116 10.82 -6.58 -4.11
CA ILE A 116 9.56 -6.42 -3.39
C ILE A 116 9.48 -7.43 -2.25
N VAL A 117 9.52 -6.95 -1.02
CA VAL A 117 9.43 -7.79 0.19
C VAL A 117 7.99 -7.93 0.66
N ARG A 118 7.22 -6.85 0.58
CA ARG A 118 5.82 -6.78 1.03
C ARG A 118 4.99 -5.91 0.11
N ARG A 119 3.69 -6.16 0.09
CA ARG A 119 2.70 -5.39 -0.64
C ARG A 119 1.50 -5.10 0.25
N ALA A 120 1.01 -3.87 0.23
CA ALA A 120 -0.26 -3.48 0.83
C ALA A 120 -1.18 -2.91 -0.25
N THR A 121 -2.37 -3.43 -0.36
CA THR A 121 -3.41 -2.91 -1.25
C THR A 121 -4.46 -2.19 -0.41
N GLY A 122 -4.64 -0.91 -0.65
CA GLY A 122 -5.41 0.00 0.19
C GLY A 122 -4.52 0.72 1.21
N GLN A 123 -5.14 1.51 2.09
CA GLN A 123 -4.43 2.28 3.10
C GLN A 123 -3.86 1.36 4.20
N PRO A 124 -2.53 1.25 4.34
CA PRO A 124 -1.92 0.43 5.39
C PRO A 124 -1.96 1.15 6.73
N ARG A 125 -1.89 0.38 7.81
CA ARG A 125 -1.68 0.93 9.15
C ARG A 125 -0.19 1.19 9.35
N LYS A 126 0.13 2.25 10.10
CA LYS A 126 1.51 2.62 10.43
C LYS A 126 2.29 1.46 11.04
N ALA A 127 1.69 0.74 11.99
CA ALA A 127 2.33 -0.42 12.62
C ALA A 127 2.69 -1.53 11.63
N ASP A 128 1.83 -1.79 10.64
CA ASP A 128 2.06 -2.80 9.62
C ASP A 128 3.20 -2.39 8.66
N VAL A 129 3.31 -1.10 8.35
CA VAL A 129 4.42 -0.56 7.55
C VAL A 129 5.75 -0.69 8.28
N ILE A 130 5.77 -0.37 9.57
CA ILE A 130 6.97 -0.50 10.41
C ILE A 130 7.40 -1.97 10.49
N ALA A 131 6.46 -2.89 10.71
CA ALA A 131 6.75 -4.32 10.75
C ALA A 131 7.31 -4.83 9.41
N ALA A 132 6.75 -4.38 8.29
CA ALA A 132 7.22 -4.75 6.95
C ALA A 132 8.64 -4.20 6.67
N LEU A 133 8.94 -2.99 7.13
CA LEU A 133 10.29 -2.43 7.04
C LEU A 133 11.31 -3.26 7.84
N GLY A 134 10.93 -3.78 8.99
CA GLY A 134 11.80 -4.66 9.78
C GLY A 134 12.25 -5.92 9.03
N GLU A 135 11.50 -6.35 8.03
CA GLU A 135 11.87 -7.49 7.18
C GLU A 135 12.71 -7.08 5.96
N ALA A 136 12.62 -5.82 5.54
CA ALA A 136 13.33 -5.29 4.36
C ALA A 136 14.73 -4.79 4.67
N VAL A 137 14.96 -4.36 5.91
CA VAL A 137 16.24 -3.76 6.35
C VAL A 137 17.22 -4.75 6.94
#